data_bf41e88af5a795e784a4fd89da86378c
#
_entry.id   bf41e88af5a795e784a4fd89da86378c
#
_cell.length_a   1.000
_cell.length_b   1.000
_cell.length_c   1.000
_cell.angle_alpha   90.00
_cell.angle_beta   90.00
_cell.angle_gamma   90.00
#
_symmetry.space_group_name_H-M   'P 1'
#
loop_
_entity.id
_entity.type
_entity.pdbx_description
1 polymer ?
#
loop_
_entity_poly.entity_id
_entity_poly.type
_entity_poly.pdbx_seq_one_letter_code
_entity_poly.pdbx_strand_id
1 'polypeptide(L)'
;MSIVFAVLLVVVLLILGGIIVSFGYANYHRSLDDMAAERTYQNVSSATRLLHDKADGAPAGTDWIQRIVAAGESGGQTPATIALSVSSSQDAQFANISVDVKKNGQGAYNVALYETDAPDKTALQFTLTLAGDKASVGPITKVTS
;
A
#
# COMPACT_ATOMS: atom_id res chain seq x y z
N MET A 1 16.94 51.54 32.75
CA MET A 1 15.67 51.15 32.08
C MET A 1 15.91 50.45 30.75
N SER A 2 16.72 50.98 29.90
CA SER A 2 16.91 50.42 28.53
C SER A 2 17.57 49.03 28.48
N ILE A 3 18.52 48.73 29.36
CA ILE A 3 19.26 47.44 29.35
C ILE A 3 18.36 46.29 29.79
N VAL A 4 17.56 46.49 30.86
CA VAL A 4 16.64 45.45 31.35
C VAL A 4 15.55 45.18 30.31
N PHE A 5 15.05 46.22 29.68
CA PHE A 5 14.05 46.10 28.62
C PHE A 5 14.60 45.40 27.39
N ALA A 6 15.83 45.73 26.99
CA ALA A 6 16.51 45.11 25.88
C ALA A 6 16.76 43.61 26.13
N VAL A 7 17.22 43.23 27.32
CA VAL A 7 17.43 41.83 27.71
C VAL A 7 16.11 41.06 27.71
N LEU A 8 15.05 41.65 28.26
CA LEU A 8 13.74 41.04 28.29
C LEU A 8 13.19 40.82 26.86
N LEU A 9 13.38 41.80 25.98
CA LEU A 9 12.96 41.71 24.59
C LEU A 9 13.70 40.61 23.85
N VAL A 10 15.03 40.49 24.05
CA VAL A 10 15.82 39.40 23.46
C VAL A 10 15.37 38.02 23.96
N VAL A 11 15.08 37.89 25.25
CA VAL A 11 14.58 36.64 25.82
C VAL A 11 13.21 36.24 25.19
N VAL A 12 12.32 37.21 25.07
CA VAL A 12 11.01 36.98 24.42
C VAL A 12 11.17 36.58 22.96
N LEU A 13 12.06 37.23 22.21
CA LEU A 13 12.34 36.87 20.82
C LEU A 13 12.96 35.44 20.67
N LEU A 14 13.82 35.05 21.60
CA LEU A 14 14.40 33.69 21.61
C LEU A 14 13.34 32.63 21.88
N ILE A 15 12.42 32.89 22.84
CA ILE A 15 11.32 31.98 23.15
C ILE A 15 10.37 31.87 21.95
N LEU A 16 9.98 32.98 21.34
CA LEU A 16 9.12 32.99 20.16
C LEU A 16 9.78 32.28 18.97
N GLY A 17 11.06 32.56 18.74
CA GLY A 17 11.84 31.90 17.69
C GLY A 17 11.92 30.38 17.88
N GLY A 18 12.15 29.93 19.12
CA GLY A 18 12.15 28.52 19.47
C GLY A 18 10.81 27.82 19.22
N ILE A 19 9.71 28.50 19.55
CA ILE A 19 8.36 27.98 19.31
C ILE A 19 8.10 27.84 17.81
N ILE A 20 8.42 28.86 17.02
CA ILE A 20 8.24 28.83 15.56
C ILE A 20 9.04 27.70 14.91
N VAL A 21 10.30 27.53 15.31
CA VAL A 21 11.15 26.46 14.80
C VAL A 21 10.59 25.09 15.17
N SER A 22 10.12 24.92 16.40
CA SER A 22 9.52 23.65 16.85
C SER A 22 8.26 23.30 16.07
N PHE A 23 7.37 24.27 15.82
CA PHE A 23 6.19 24.05 14.99
C PHE A 23 6.55 23.74 13.54
N GLY A 24 7.50 24.45 12.97
CA GLY A 24 7.98 24.20 11.61
C GLY A 24 8.56 22.81 11.46
N TYR A 25 9.33 22.36 12.42
CA TYR A 25 9.91 21.02 12.44
C TYR A 25 8.84 19.91 12.53
N ALA A 26 7.87 20.07 13.44
CA ALA A 26 6.76 19.14 13.59
C ALA A 26 5.90 19.06 12.32
N ASN A 27 5.61 20.18 11.69
CA ASN A 27 4.86 20.22 10.43
C ASN A 27 5.64 19.59 9.27
N TYR A 28 6.94 19.79 9.24
CA TYR A 28 7.81 19.18 8.23
C TYR A 28 7.81 17.64 8.34
N HIS A 29 7.93 17.10 9.54
CA HIS A 29 7.85 15.65 9.76
C HIS A 29 6.49 15.08 9.37
N ARG A 30 5.39 15.73 9.74
CA ARG A 30 4.05 15.32 9.30
C ARG A 30 3.92 15.31 7.78
N SER A 31 4.43 16.34 7.13
CA SER A 31 4.39 16.43 5.67
C SER A 31 5.18 15.30 5.00
N LEU A 32 6.33 14.91 5.57
CA LEU A 32 7.09 13.76 5.07
C LEU A 32 6.35 12.43 5.26
N ASP A 33 5.72 12.25 6.42
CA ASP A 33 4.93 11.05 6.70
C ASP A 33 3.70 10.95 5.79
N ASP A 34 3.02 12.07 5.56
CA ASP A 34 1.88 12.14 4.64
C ASP A 34 2.30 11.85 3.19
N MET A 35 3.44 12.37 2.76
CA MET A 35 3.98 12.09 1.42
C MET A 35 4.40 10.62 1.28
N ALA A 36 4.98 10.02 2.32
CA ALA A 36 5.34 8.61 2.31
C ALA A 36 4.09 7.72 2.24
N ALA A 37 3.06 8.03 3.02
CA ALA A 37 1.79 7.32 2.99
C ALA A 37 1.09 7.45 1.63
N GLU A 38 1.11 8.62 1.02
CA GLU A 38 0.54 8.85 -0.31
C GLU A 38 1.29 8.06 -1.40
N ARG A 39 2.62 8.01 -1.35
CA ARG A 39 3.42 7.19 -2.27
C ARG A 39 3.12 5.71 -2.13
N THR A 40 3.03 5.22 -0.90
CA THR A 40 2.64 3.83 -0.62
C THR A 40 1.26 3.53 -1.21
N TYR A 41 0.29 4.39 -0.97
CA TYR A 41 -1.05 4.25 -1.53
C TYR A 41 -1.04 4.24 -3.06
N GLN A 42 -0.32 5.15 -3.69
CA GLN A 42 -0.20 5.23 -5.15
C GLN A 42 0.46 3.98 -5.74
N ASN A 43 1.52 3.48 -5.12
CA ASN A 43 2.20 2.26 -5.56
C ASN A 43 1.29 1.04 -5.45
N VAL A 44 0.65 0.85 -4.30
CA VAL A 44 -0.28 -0.26 -4.07
C VAL A 44 -1.49 -0.14 -4.99
N SER A 45 -2.05 1.04 -5.16
CA SER A 45 -3.19 1.29 -6.05
C SER A 45 -2.84 1.00 -7.52
N SER A 46 -1.67 1.44 -7.98
CA SER A 46 -1.21 1.18 -9.35
C SER A 46 -0.99 -0.30 -9.60
N ALA A 47 -0.33 -1.00 -8.68
CA ALA A 47 -0.12 -2.44 -8.76
C ALA A 47 -1.44 -3.21 -8.74
N THR A 48 -2.36 -2.82 -7.87
CA THR A 48 -3.69 -3.45 -7.76
C THR A 48 -4.50 -3.28 -9.02
N ARG A 49 -4.53 -2.08 -9.59
CA ARG A 49 -5.23 -1.81 -10.85
C ARG A 49 -4.62 -2.59 -12.01
N LEU A 50 -3.31 -2.63 -12.10
CA LEU A 50 -2.62 -3.39 -13.14
C LEU A 50 -2.97 -4.87 -13.08
N LEU A 51 -2.92 -5.46 -11.88
CA LEU A 51 -3.25 -6.85 -11.66
C LEU A 51 -4.73 -7.13 -11.91
N HIS A 52 -5.61 -6.24 -11.44
CA HIS A 52 -7.05 -6.32 -11.64
C HIS A 52 -7.42 -6.28 -13.13
N ASP A 53 -6.87 -5.34 -13.88
CA ASP A 53 -7.15 -5.19 -15.32
C ASP A 53 -6.62 -6.36 -16.13
N LYS A 54 -5.46 -6.91 -15.75
CA LYS A 54 -4.91 -8.12 -16.37
C LYS A 54 -5.71 -9.37 -16.03
N ALA A 55 -6.29 -9.42 -14.82
CA ALA A 55 -7.08 -10.56 -14.35
C ALA A 55 -8.45 -10.62 -15.00
N ASP A 56 -9.04 -9.47 -15.26
CA ASP A 56 -10.40 -9.40 -15.80
C ASP A 56 -10.48 -9.98 -17.20
N GLY A 57 -11.24 -11.07 -17.34
CA GLY A 57 -11.39 -11.79 -18.59
C GLY A 57 -10.18 -12.58 -19.06
N ALA A 58 -9.12 -12.71 -18.24
CA ALA A 58 -7.95 -13.49 -18.60
C ALA A 58 -8.26 -15.00 -18.64
N PRO A 59 -7.61 -15.78 -19.55
CA PRO A 59 -7.75 -17.23 -19.55
C PRO A 59 -7.28 -17.83 -18.22
N ALA A 60 -8.05 -18.78 -17.68
CA ALA A 60 -7.73 -19.45 -16.42
C ALA A 60 -6.39 -20.20 -16.45
N GLY A 61 -5.89 -20.57 -17.65
CA GLY A 61 -4.61 -21.24 -17.83
C GLY A 61 -3.39 -20.32 -17.86
N THR A 62 -3.56 -19.01 -17.66
CA THR A 62 -2.46 -18.05 -17.63
C THR A 62 -1.58 -18.27 -16.39
N ASP A 63 -0.25 -18.27 -16.56
CA ASP A 63 0.71 -18.64 -15.51
C ASP A 63 0.50 -17.88 -14.18
N TRP A 64 0.30 -16.58 -14.23
CA TRP A 64 0.16 -15.79 -13.02
C TRP A 64 -1.20 -15.99 -12.33
N ILE A 65 -2.27 -16.30 -13.08
CA ILE A 65 -3.55 -16.72 -12.49
C ILE A 65 -3.41 -18.05 -11.80
N GLN A 66 -2.70 -19.00 -12.41
CA GLN A 66 -2.42 -20.29 -11.79
C GLN A 66 -1.57 -20.16 -10.52
N ARG A 67 -0.64 -19.22 -10.47
CA ARG A 67 0.13 -18.91 -9.25
C ARG A 67 -0.77 -18.38 -8.14
N ILE A 68 -1.70 -17.49 -8.46
CA ILE A 68 -2.67 -16.97 -7.50
C ILE A 68 -3.55 -18.11 -6.97
N VAL A 69 -4.07 -18.94 -7.83
CA VAL A 69 -4.91 -20.09 -7.46
C VAL A 69 -4.11 -21.07 -6.59
N ALA A 70 -2.89 -21.41 -6.99
CA ALA A 70 -2.03 -22.32 -6.22
C ALA A 70 -1.70 -21.75 -4.83
N ALA A 71 -1.43 -20.47 -4.72
CA ALA A 71 -1.21 -19.80 -3.43
C ALA A 71 -2.46 -19.85 -2.55
N GLY A 72 -3.63 -19.58 -3.10
CA GLY A 72 -4.91 -19.68 -2.38
C GLY A 72 -5.24 -21.09 -1.92
N GLU A 73 -4.93 -22.09 -2.72
CA GLU A 73 -5.16 -23.51 -2.35
C GLU A 73 -4.15 -23.99 -1.30
N SER A 74 -2.89 -23.59 -1.39
CA SER A 74 -1.84 -24.01 -0.45
C SER A 74 -1.93 -23.28 0.90
N GLY A 75 -2.45 -22.07 0.93
CA GLY A 75 -2.58 -21.27 2.15
C GLY A 75 -3.68 -21.71 3.10
N GLY A 76 -4.64 -22.49 2.63
CA GLY A 76 -5.78 -22.92 3.47
C GLY A 76 -6.54 -21.75 4.06
N GLN A 77 -6.61 -21.69 5.41
CA GLN A 77 -7.24 -20.58 6.12
C GLN A 77 -6.31 -19.36 6.32
N THR A 78 -5.00 -19.56 6.16
CA THR A 78 -4.01 -18.49 6.24
C THR A 78 -3.68 -17.98 4.83
N PRO A 79 -3.53 -16.67 4.64
CA PRO A 79 -3.11 -16.15 3.36
C PRO A 79 -1.71 -16.67 2.98
N ALA A 80 -1.52 -17.06 1.73
CA ALA A 80 -0.21 -17.36 1.19
C ALA A 80 0.33 -16.13 0.46
N THR A 81 1.55 -15.74 0.77
CA THR A 81 2.19 -14.58 0.18
C THR A 81 2.96 -14.99 -1.07
N ILE A 82 2.73 -14.30 -2.17
CA ILE A 82 3.48 -14.47 -3.41
C ILE A 82 4.17 -13.17 -3.80
N ALA A 83 5.36 -13.28 -4.39
CA ALA A 83 6.04 -12.13 -4.95
C ALA A 83 5.38 -11.71 -6.27
N LEU A 84 5.09 -10.43 -6.41
CA LEU A 84 4.60 -9.88 -7.65
C LEU A 84 5.77 -9.71 -8.63
N SER A 85 5.99 -10.72 -9.49
CA SER A 85 6.95 -10.61 -10.59
C SER A 85 6.23 -10.19 -11.87
N VAL A 86 6.33 -8.95 -12.23
CA VAL A 86 5.86 -8.44 -13.51
C VAL A 86 7.06 -8.35 -14.44
N SER A 87 7.10 -9.16 -15.49
CA SER A 87 8.21 -9.19 -16.46
C SER A 87 8.13 -8.00 -17.42
N SER A 88 8.39 -6.82 -16.94
CA SER A 88 8.48 -5.62 -17.77
C SER A 88 9.44 -4.60 -17.16
N SER A 89 9.77 -3.56 -17.91
CA SER A 89 10.58 -2.44 -17.40
C SER A 89 9.97 -1.70 -16.19
N GLN A 90 8.79 -2.09 -15.75
CA GLN A 90 8.12 -1.59 -14.56
C GLN A 90 8.39 -2.44 -13.31
N ASP A 91 9.11 -3.55 -13.43
CA ASP A 91 9.37 -4.48 -12.34
C ASP A 91 10.01 -3.81 -11.10
N ALA A 92 10.89 -2.84 -11.34
CA ALA A 92 11.54 -2.10 -10.25
C ALA A 92 10.56 -1.24 -9.45
N GLN A 93 9.46 -0.80 -10.06
CA GLN A 93 8.45 0.04 -9.39
C GLN A 93 7.61 -0.76 -8.41
N PHE A 94 7.41 -2.05 -8.66
CA PHE A 94 6.57 -2.93 -7.86
C PHE A 94 7.35 -3.97 -7.06
N ALA A 95 8.68 -3.81 -6.96
CA ALA A 95 9.55 -4.77 -6.27
C ALA A 95 9.19 -4.96 -4.78
N ASN A 96 8.63 -3.94 -4.15
CA ASN A 96 8.25 -3.95 -2.75
C ASN A 96 6.75 -4.26 -2.51
N ILE A 97 6.04 -4.72 -3.52
CA ILE A 97 4.63 -5.09 -3.37
C ILE A 97 4.51 -6.58 -3.11
N SER A 98 3.88 -6.92 -2.01
CA SER A 98 3.51 -8.29 -1.65
C SER A 98 2.04 -8.54 -1.94
N VAL A 99 1.74 -9.76 -2.34
CA VAL A 99 0.38 -10.19 -2.66
C VAL A 99 0.02 -11.36 -1.76
N ASP A 100 -1.01 -11.18 -0.95
CA ASP A 100 -1.59 -12.25 -0.14
C ASP A 100 -2.84 -12.79 -0.79
N VAL A 101 -2.91 -14.10 -0.92
CA VAL A 101 -4.05 -14.79 -1.53
C VAL A 101 -4.69 -15.72 -0.50
N LYS A 102 -5.98 -15.57 -0.30
CA LYS A 102 -6.78 -16.42 0.57
C LYS A 102 -8.02 -16.92 -0.16
N LYS A 103 -8.22 -18.24 -0.18
CA LYS A 103 -9.45 -18.83 -0.69
C LYS A 103 -10.60 -18.54 0.28
N ASN A 104 -11.71 -18.04 -0.22
CA ASN A 104 -12.92 -17.86 0.57
C ASN A 104 -13.80 -19.13 0.52
N GLY A 105 -14.81 -19.19 1.41
CA GLY A 105 -15.71 -20.34 1.48
C GLY A 105 -16.60 -20.57 0.26
N GLN A 106 -16.61 -19.65 -0.69
CA GLN A 106 -17.40 -19.71 -1.93
C GLN A 106 -16.58 -20.15 -3.15
N GLY A 107 -15.33 -20.56 -2.95
CA GLY A 107 -14.45 -20.97 -4.03
C GLY A 107 -13.79 -19.82 -4.79
N ALA A 108 -13.96 -18.59 -4.35
CA ALA A 108 -13.26 -17.43 -4.88
C ALA A 108 -11.97 -17.14 -4.09
N TYR A 109 -11.09 -16.35 -4.66
CA TYR A 109 -9.81 -15.99 -4.05
C TYR A 109 -9.78 -14.51 -3.73
N ASN A 110 -9.55 -14.17 -2.47
CA ASN A 110 -9.30 -12.80 -2.05
C ASN A 110 -7.83 -12.47 -2.27
N VAL A 111 -7.55 -11.51 -3.11
CA VAL A 111 -6.20 -11.07 -3.47
C VAL A 111 -5.99 -9.70 -2.84
N ALA A 112 -5.09 -9.63 -1.87
CA ALA A 112 -4.73 -8.40 -1.19
C ALA A 112 -3.30 -8.00 -1.55
N LEU A 113 -3.10 -6.73 -1.89
CA LEU A 113 -1.80 -6.16 -2.22
C LEU A 113 -1.44 -5.12 -1.18
N TYR A 114 -0.19 -5.14 -0.74
CA TYR A 114 0.35 -4.20 0.23
C TYR A 114 1.85 -4.01 0.01
N GLU A 115 2.39 -2.95 0.56
CA GLU A 115 3.83 -2.72 0.51
C GLU A 115 4.53 -3.59 1.57
N THR A 116 5.54 -4.35 1.17
CA THR A 116 6.24 -5.33 2.02
C THR A 116 6.80 -4.70 3.29
N ASP A 117 7.33 -3.48 3.17
CA ASP A 117 7.92 -2.74 4.29
C ASP A 117 6.90 -2.03 5.18
N ALA A 118 5.64 -1.98 4.77
CA ALA A 118 4.59 -1.28 5.49
C ALA A 118 3.23 -2.01 5.39
N PRO A 119 3.14 -3.26 5.88
CA PRO A 119 1.94 -4.09 5.71
C PRO A 119 0.70 -3.52 6.40
N ASP A 120 0.89 -2.71 7.43
CA ASP A 120 -0.21 -2.15 8.24
C ASP A 120 -0.77 -0.83 7.70
N LYS A 121 -0.11 -0.21 6.72
CA LYS A 121 -0.49 1.16 6.31
C LYS A 121 -1.62 1.21 5.29
N THR A 122 -1.52 0.44 4.23
CA THR A 122 -2.54 0.44 3.17
C THR A 122 -2.52 -0.87 2.43
N ALA A 123 -3.62 -1.59 2.48
CA ALA A 123 -3.83 -2.77 1.65
C ALA A 123 -5.08 -2.58 0.80
N LEU A 124 -5.00 -2.95 -0.45
CA LEU A 124 -6.12 -3.00 -1.37
C LEU A 124 -6.38 -4.45 -1.75
N GLN A 125 -7.63 -4.82 -1.86
CA GLN A 125 -8.01 -6.18 -2.23
C GLN A 125 -9.08 -6.21 -3.30
N PHE A 126 -9.10 -7.29 -4.04
CA PHE A 126 -10.19 -7.64 -4.92
C PHE A 126 -10.43 -9.16 -4.86
N THR A 127 -11.58 -9.59 -5.33
CA THR A 127 -11.94 -11.01 -5.38
C THR A 127 -11.74 -11.53 -6.80
N LEU A 128 -11.00 -12.63 -6.93
CA LEU A 128 -10.83 -13.35 -8.18
C LEU A 128 -11.70 -14.59 -8.17
N THR A 129 -12.53 -14.75 -9.17
CA THR A 129 -13.39 -15.92 -9.36
C THR A 129 -13.09 -16.54 -10.70
N LEU A 130 -12.96 -17.86 -10.73
CA LEU A 130 -12.83 -18.60 -11.98
C LEU A 130 -14.22 -19.04 -12.46
N ALA A 131 -14.66 -18.49 -13.57
CA ALA A 131 -15.90 -18.83 -14.22
C ALA A 131 -15.63 -19.58 -15.53
N GLY A 132 -15.56 -20.92 -15.46
CA GLY A 132 -15.17 -21.74 -16.60
C GLY A 132 -13.70 -21.50 -16.99
N ASP A 133 -13.45 -21.13 -18.24
CA ASP A 133 -12.10 -20.93 -18.78
C ASP A 133 -11.56 -19.50 -18.56
N LYS A 134 -12.34 -18.61 -17.95
CA LYS A 134 -11.97 -17.21 -17.77
C LYS A 134 -12.01 -16.80 -16.29
N ALA A 135 -11.12 -15.89 -15.95
CA ALA A 135 -11.13 -15.24 -14.65
C ALA A 135 -12.07 -14.03 -14.66
N SER A 136 -12.80 -13.84 -13.57
CA SER A 136 -13.61 -12.68 -13.29
C SER A 136 -13.13 -12.01 -12.02
N VAL A 137 -13.13 -10.69 -11.97
CA VAL A 137 -12.66 -9.93 -10.82
C VAL A 137 -13.77 -9.05 -10.27
N GLY A 138 -13.81 -8.96 -8.96
CA GLY A 138 -14.70 -8.05 -8.25
C GLY A 138 -14.11 -6.63 -8.13
N PRO A 139 -14.84 -5.71 -7.49
CA PRO A 139 -14.37 -4.35 -7.27
C PRO A 139 -13.16 -4.30 -6.34
N ILE A 140 -12.29 -3.32 -6.56
CA ILE A 140 -11.18 -3.06 -5.65
C ILE A 140 -11.71 -2.36 -4.40
N THR A 141 -11.38 -2.91 -3.24
CA THR A 141 -11.77 -2.38 -1.94
C THR A 141 -10.55 -2.18 -1.04
N LYS A 142 -10.63 -1.24 -0.12
CA LYS A 142 -9.60 -1.05 0.87
C LYS A 142 -9.78 -2.07 2.00
N VAL A 143 -8.70 -2.72 2.40
CA VAL A 143 -8.71 -3.58 3.58
C VAL A 143 -8.70 -2.69 4.82
N THR A 144 -9.77 -2.73 5.59
CA THR A 144 -9.83 -2.12 6.91
C THR A 144 -9.37 -3.16 7.95
N SER A 145 -8.27 -2.84 8.55
CA SER A 145 -7.78 -3.64 9.69
C SER A 145 -8.58 -3.34 10.96
#